data_553f50ddd171fcd9df13f1926000da65
#
_entry.id   553f50ddd171fcd9df13f1926000da65
#
_cell.length_a   1.000
_cell.length_b   1.000
_cell.length_c   1.000
_cell.angle_alpha   90.00
_cell.angle_beta   90.00
_cell.angle_gamma   90.00
#
_symmetry.space_group_name_H-M   'P 1'
#
loop_
_entity.id
_entity.type
_entity.pdbx_description
1 polymer ?
#
loop_
_entity_poly.entity_id
_entity_poly.type
_entity_poly.pdbx_seq_one_letter_code
_entity_poly.pdbx_strand_id
1 'polypeptide(L)'
;MMTIYDYTVKDANGQDKNLADYEGNLLLIVNTATKCGLAPQLEGLEDLHQKYQREGFKVLGFPSNSFMQEPEDGKGAAEACALNFGTSFPMFDKVSVNGPKTIPLFSYLKKASGNGLVKWNYTKFLVDRQGNFIRRYAPTTEPADIEADIQDNL
;
A
#
# COMPACT_ATOMS: atom_id res chain seq x y z
N MET A 1 -4.67 22.39 -0.87
CA MET A 1 -4.90 21.27 0.05
C MET A 1 -4.10 20.07 -0.44
N MET A 2 -3.37 19.41 0.45
CA MET A 2 -2.53 18.27 0.04
C MET A 2 -3.36 17.00 -0.12
N THR A 3 -3.05 16.27 -1.18
CA THR A 3 -3.55 14.92 -1.42
C THR A 3 -2.36 14.02 -1.67
N ILE A 4 -2.58 12.72 -1.83
CA ILE A 4 -1.46 11.81 -2.14
C ILE A 4 -0.82 12.14 -3.49
N TYR A 5 -1.52 12.83 -4.39
CA TYR A 5 -0.96 13.18 -5.70
C TYR A 5 0.16 14.23 -5.63
N ASP A 6 0.36 14.87 -4.47
CA ASP A 6 1.47 15.79 -4.26
C ASP A 6 2.79 15.08 -3.96
N TYR A 7 2.78 13.75 -3.82
CA TYR A 7 3.95 12.99 -3.44
C TYR A 7 4.54 12.19 -4.58
N THR A 8 5.88 12.13 -4.60
CA THR A 8 6.66 11.27 -5.49
C THR A 8 7.33 10.21 -4.63
N VAL A 9 7.29 8.97 -5.10
CA VAL A 9 7.91 7.84 -4.41
C VAL A 9 8.86 7.12 -5.37
N LYS A 10 9.67 6.18 -4.87
CA LYS A 10 10.52 5.35 -5.72
C LYS A 10 9.76 4.07 -6.06
N ASP A 11 9.79 3.69 -7.34
CA ASP A 11 9.27 2.38 -7.75
C ASP A 11 10.26 1.26 -7.35
N ALA A 12 9.91 0.01 -7.65
CA ALA A 12 10.74 -1.15 -7.27
C ALA A 12 12.13 -1.14 -7.93
N ASN A 13 12.31 -0.37 -9.00
CA ASN A 13 13.59 -0.21 -9.69
C ASN A 13 14.36 1.02 -9.23
N GLY A 14 13.86 1.76 -8.22
CA GLY A 14 14.50 2.93 -7.68
C GLY A 14 14.27 4.21 -8.49
N GLN A 15 13.36 4.18 -9.45
CA GLN A 15 13.01 5.34 -10.29
C GLN A 15 11.87 6.13 -9.65
N ASP A 16 11.88 7.45 -9.87
CA ASP A 16 10.82 8.31 -9.37
C ASP A 16 9.48 7.98 -10.02
N LYS A 17 8.44 7.89 -9.17
CA LYS A 17 7.07 7.68 -9.59
C LYS A 17 6.18 8.71 -8.91
N ASN A 18 5.55 9.58 -9.69
CA ASN A 18 4.61 10.56 -9.16
C ASN A 18 3.26 9.86 -8.93
N LEU A 19 2.72 9.97 -7.72
CA LEU A 19 1.44 9.35 -7.39
C LEU A 19 0.27 9.97 -8.16
N ALA A 20 0.43 11.17 -8.71
CA ALA A 20 -0.56 11.76 -9.61
C ALA A 20 -0.82 10.91 -10.86
N ASP A 21 0.09 10.01 -11.22
CA ASP A 21 -0.12 9.07 -12.31
C ASP A 21 -1.27 8.09 -12.06
N TYR A 22 -1.69 7.97 -10.80
CA TYR A 22 -2.83 7.14 -10.41
C TYR A 22 -4.13 7.94 -10.22
N GLU A 23 -4.13 9.23 -10.57
CA GLU A 23 -5.31 10.08 -10.45
C GLU A 23 -6.52 9.44 -11.13
N GLY A 24 -7.67 9.50 -10.47
CA GLY A 24 -8.89 8.86 -10.98
C GLY A 24 -9.07 7.42 -10.53
N ASN A 25 -8.09 6.82 -9.86
CA ASN A 25 -8.22 5.48 -9.29
C ASN A 25 -8.50 5.54 -7.80
N LEU A 26 -9.36 4.64 -7.33
CA LEU A 26 -9.49 4.33 -5.91
C LEU A 26 -8.26 3.50 -5.53
N LEU A 27 -7.55 3.87 -4.48
CA LEU A 27 -6.28 3.22 -4.12
C LEU A 27 -6.35 2.61 -2.72
N LEU A 28 -5.80 1.40 -2.58
CA LEU A 28 -5.54 0.79 -1.29
C LEU A 28 -4.03 0.71 -1.11
N ILE A 29 -3.50 1.53 -0.22
CA ILE A 29 -2.06 1.63 0.04
C ILE A 29 -1.73 0.76 1.25
N VAL A 30 -0.77 -0.15 1.09
CA VAL A 30 -0.45 -1.18 2.08
C VAL A 30 1.06 -1.24 2.29
N ASN A 31 1.50 -1.24 3.55
CA ASN A 31 2.90 -1.54 3.86
C ASN A 31 3.06 -3.06 3.97
N THR A 32 3.97 -3.62 3.20
CA THR A 32 4.13 -5.08 3.06
C THR A 32 5.45 -5.56 3.64
N ALA A 33 5.52 -6.87 3.92
CA ALA A 33 6.75 -7.54 4.29
C ALA A 33 6.66 -9.01 3.93
N THR A 34 7.72 -9.55 3.28
CA THR A 34 7.70 -10.93 2.77
C THR A 34 7.87 -11.97 3.87
N LYS A 35 8.49 -11.62 5.00
CA LYS A 35 8.75 -12.55 6.12
C LYS A 35 7.74 -12.42 7.26
N CYS A 36 6.64 -11.71 7.04
CA CYS A 36 5.60 -11.52 8.05
C CYS A 36 4.61 -12.69 8.05
N GLY A 37 4.12 -13.08 9.22
CA GLY A 37 3.06 -14.09 9.33
C GLY A 37 1.76 -13.68 8.66
N LEU A 38 1.55 -12.39 8.39
CA LEU A 38 0.39 -11.88 7.65
C LEU A 38 0.61 -11.84 6.12
N ALA A 39 1.78 -12.24 5.62
CA ALA A 39 2.08 -12.22 4.19
C ALA A 39 1.04 -12.95 3.32
N PRO A 40 0.36 -14.02 3.78
CA PRO A 40 -0.73 -14.62 3.01
C PRO A 40 -1.85 -13.65 2.62
N GLN A 41 -2.00 -12.51 3.30
CA GLN A 41 -2.96 -11.48 2.90
C GLN A 41 -2.65 -10.92 1.49
N LEU A 42 -1.41 -11.09 1.00
CA LEU A 42 -1.04 -10.67 -0.36
C LEU A 42 -1.92 -11.35 -1.41
N GLU A 43 -2.34 -12.59 -1.19
CA GLU A 43 -3.24 -13.30 -2.11
C GLU A 43 -4.61 -12.61 -2.17
N GLY A 44 -5.17 -12.25 -1.02
CA GLY A 44 -6.45 -11.54 -0.95
C GLY A 44 -6.36 -10.14 -1.52
N LEU A 45 -5.24 -9.44 -1.32
CA LEU A 45 -5.00 -8.13 -1.92
C LEU A 45 -4.93 -8.23 -3.44
N GLU A 46 -4.27 -9.26 -3.96
CA GLU A 46 -4.20 -9.51 -5.40
C GLU A 46 -5.59 -9.82 -5.98
N ASP A 47 -6.40 -10.60 -5.25
CA ASP A 47 -7.78 -10.90 -5.68
C ASP A 47 -8.60 -9.61 -5.82
N LEU A 48 -8.50 -8.69 -4.87
CA LEU A 48 -9.18 -7.40 -4.95
C LEU A 48 -8.67 -6.58 -6.13
N HIS A 49 -7.36 -6.55 -6.33
CA HIS A 49 -6.74 -5.83 -7.44
C HIS A 49 -7.23 -6.35 -8.78
N GLN A 50 -7.20 -7.67 -8.98
CA GLN A 50 -7.65 -8.31 -10.22
C GLN A 50 -9.15 -8.06 -10.46
N LYS A 51 -9.96 -8.15 -9.42
CA LYS A 51 -11.41 -8.02 -9.53
C LYS A 51 -11.85 -6.62 -9.91
N TYR A 52 -11.18 -5.59 -9.40
CA TYR A 52 -11.64 -4.20 -9.54
C TYR A 52 -10.73 -3.29 -10.37
N GLN A 53 -9.57 -3.76 -10.85
CA GLN A 53 -8.64 -2.89 -11.57
C GLN A 53 -9.26 -2.24 -12.82
N ARG A 54 -10.15 -2.93 -13.51
CA ARG A 54 -10.82 -2.40 -14.71
C ARG A 54 -11.86 -1.33 -14.36
N GLU A 55 -12.31 -1.31 -13.12
CA GLU A 55 -13.26 -0.32 -12.63
C GLU A 55 -12.56 0.89 -12.00
N GLY A 56 -11.23 0.94 -12.07
CA GLY A 56 -10.45 2.06 -11.56
C GLY A 56 -10.01 1.89 -10.12
N PHE A 57 -9.68 0.67 -9.72
CA PHE A 57 -9.10 0.37 -8.40
C PHE A 57 -7.72 -0.22 -8.54
N LYS A 58 -6.80 0.16 -7.65
CA LYS A 58 -5.47 -0.45 -7.58
C LYS A 58 -5.03 -0.63 -6.14
N VAL A 59 -4.33 -1.73 -5.89
CA VAL A 59 -3.55 -1.91 -4.66
C VAL A 59 -2.13 -1.40 -4.93
N LEU A 60 -1.58 -0.63 -4.01
CA LEU A 60 -0.19 -0.16 -4.08
C LEU A 60 0.56 -0.72 -2.87
N GLY A 61 1.56 -1.56 -3.12
CA GLY A 61 2.33 -2.22 -2.08
C GLY A 61 3.67 -1.54 -1.82
N PHE A 62 3.93 -1.20 -0.56
CA PHE A 62 5.18 -0.56 -0.13
C PHE A 62 5.91 -1.49 0.85
N PRO A 63 6.93 -2.22 0.38
CA PRO A 63 7.74 -3.03 1.29
C PRO A 63 8.37 -2.16 2.36
N SER A 64 8.35 -2.65 3.60
CA SER A 64 8.93 -1.91 4.72
C SER A 64 9.64 -2.85 5.67
N ASN A 65 10.85 -2.46 6.11
CA ASN A 65 11.58 -3.17 7.15
C ASN A 65 11.45 -2.48 8.51
N SER A 66 10.48 -1.59 8.68
CA SER A 66 10.24 -0.91 9.96
C SER A 66 9.95 -1.89 11.10
N PHE A 67 9.50 -3.10 10.80
CA PHE A 67 9.23 -4.16 11.76
C PHE A 67 10.17 -5.34 11.61
N MET A 68 11.29 -5.14 10.88
CA MET A 68 12.37 -6.12 10.71
C MET A 68 11.94 -7.45 10.06
N GLN A 69 10.93 -7.39 9.17
CA GLN A 69 10.40 -8.58 8.49
C GLN A 69 10.47 -8.48 6.96
N GLU A 70 11.21 -7.49 6.43
CA GLU A 70 11.47 -7.37 5.00
C GLU A 70 12.98 -7.28 4.75
N PRO A 71 13.64 -8.43 4.55
CA PRO A 71 15.09 -8.46 4.29
C PRO A 71 15.46 -8.03 2.88
N GLU A 72 14.52 -8.09 1.92
CA GLU A 72 14.77 -7.80 0.51
C GLU A 72 14.69 -6.29 0.24
N ASP A 73 15.33 -5.85 -0.86
CA ASP A 73 15.11 -4.50 -1.41
C ASP A 73 13.75 -4.47 -2.13
N GLY A 74 13.40 -3.32 -2.72
CA GLY A 74 12.12 -3.16 -3.40
C GLY A 74 11.91 -4.14 -4.54
N LYS A 75 12.94 -4.36 -5.37
CA LYS A 75 12.88 -5.30 -6.48
C LYS A 75 12.77 -6.74 -5.99
N GLY A 76 13.59 -7.11 -5.01
CA GLY A 76 13.58 -8.45 -4.42
C GLY A 76 12.25 -8.75 -3.74
N ALA A 77 11.67 -7.77 -3.01
CA ALA A 77 10.37 -7.92 -2.38
C ALA A 77 9.27 -8.12 -3.41
N ALA A 78 9.27 -7.34 -4.50
CA ALA A 78 8.29 -7.48 -5.58
C ALA A 78 8.39 -8.86 -6.23
N GLU A 79 9.60 -9.34 -6.52
CA GLU A 79 9.84 -10.67 -7.09
C GLU A 79 9.37 -11.79 -6.15
N ALA A 80 9.68 -11.67 -4.86
CA ALA A 80 9.28 -12.66 -3.85
C ALA A 80 7.75 -12.72 -3.71
N CYS A 81 7.08 -11.57 -3.71
CA CYS A 81 5.63 -11.53 -3.64
C CYS A 81 4.98 -12.15 -4.88
N ALA A 82 5.50 -11.84 -6.07
CA ALA A 82 5.00 -12.43 -7.31
C ALA A 82 5.19 -13.94 -7.33
N LEU A 83 6.38 -14.42 -6.93
CA LEU A 83 6.71 -15.84 -6.94
C LEU A 83 5.87 -16.64 -5.93
N ASN A 84 5.74 -16.12 -4.70
CA ASN A 84 5.14 -16.87 -3.59
C ASN A 84 3.63 -16.65 -3.47
N PHE A 85 3.10 -15.51 -3.92
CA PHE A 85 1.71 -15.13 -3.72
C PHE A 85 1.01 -14.67 -5.00
N GLY A 86 1.69 -14.68 -6.13
CA GLY A 86 1.11 -14.35 -7.43
C GLY A 86 0.74 -12.88 -7.61
N THR A 87 1.36 -11.96 -6.86
CA THR A 87 1.00 -10.55 -6.92
C THR A 87 1.36 -9.91 -8.27
N SER A 88 0.46 -9.08 -8.79
CA SER A 88 0.68 -8.27 -10.00
C SER A 88 0.44 -6.79 -9.77
N PHE A 89 -0.10 -6.40 -8.61
CA PHE A 89 -0.32 -4.98 -8.31
C PHE A 89 1.02 -4.24 -8.16
N PRO A 90 1.03 -2.91 -8.38
CA PRO A 90 2.27 -2.13 -8.29
C PRO A 90 2.94 -2.27 -6.93
N MET A 91 4.24 -2.61 -6.95
CA MET A 91 5.09 -2.66 -5.78
C MET A 91 6.15 -1.57 -5.91
N PHE A 92 6.51 -0.95 -4.80
CA PHE A 92 7.44 0.16 -4.76
C PHE A 92 8.73 -0.21 -4.07
N ASP A 93 9.67 0.73 -4.00
CA ASP A 93 10.91 0.52 -3.28
C ASP A 93 10.65 0.41 -1.78
N LYS A 94 11.59 -0.19 -1.07
CA LYS A 94 11.48 -0.37 0.38
C LYS A 94 11.51 1.00 1.07
N VAL A 95 10.58 1.21 2.00
CA VAL A 95 10.40 2.50 2.69
C VAL A 95 10.35 2.33 4.20
N SER A 96 10.59 3.43 4.91
CA SER A 96 10.29 3.50 6.34
C SER A 96 8.91 4.12 6.53
N VAL A 97 8.09 3.50 7.38
CA VAL A 97 6.73 3.96 7.67
C VAL A 97 6.60 4.59 9.06
N ASN A 98 7.62 4.46 9.89
CA ASN A 98 7.70 5.05 11.23
C ASN A 98 9.09 5.67 11.45
N GLY A 99 9.16 6.58 12.42
CA GLY A 99 10.43 7.19 12.83
C GLY A 99 10.90 8.32 11.91
N PRO A 100 12.15 8.77 12.09
CA PRO A 100 12.65 9.96 11.41
C PRO A 100 12.86 9.79 9.91
N LYS A 101 12.91 8.54 9.41
CA LYS A 101 13.06 8.24 7.99
C LYS A 101 11.76 7.94 7.27
N THR A 102 10.60 8.13 7.94
CA THR A 102 9.29 7.93 7.32
C THR A 102 9.18 8.75 6.05
N ILE A 103 8.78 8.11 4.94
CA ILE A 103 8.59 8.85 3.69
C ILE A 103 7.37 9.78 3.80
N PRO A 104 7.36 10.91 3.07
CA PRO A 104 6.29 11.91 3.17
C PRO A 104 4.89 11.34 2.95
N LEU A 105 4.72 10.39 2.03
CA LEU A 105 3.43 9.74 1.80
C LEU A 105 2.87 9.13 3.08
N PHE A 106 3.68 8.33 3.80
CA PHE A 106 3.22 7.68 5.02
C PHE A 106 3.05 8.67 6.18
N SER A 107 3.84 9.74 6.22
CA SER A 107 3.63 10.83 7.18
C SER A 107 2.25 11.46 6.98
N TYR A 108 1.87 11.71 5.71
CA TYR A 108 0.55 12.24 5.37
C TYR A 108 -0.56 11.27 5.79
N LEU A 109 -0.43 9.99 5.43
CA LEU A 109 -1.45 8.98 5.72
C LEU A 109 -1.65 8.77 7.23
N LYS A 110 -0.57 8.76 8.00
CA LYS A 110 -0.65 8.63 9.45
C LYS A 110 -1.36 9.84 10.06
N LYS A 111 -1.01 11.04 9.63
CA LYS A 111 -1.62 12.27 10.12
C LYS A 111 -3.10 12.33 9.75
N ALA A 112 -3.44 12.03 8.50
CA ALA A 112 -4.82 12.06 8.00
C ALA A 112 -5.71 11.07 8.75
N SER A 113 -5.16 9.92 9.13
CA SER A 113 -5.91 8.89 9.87
C SER A 113 -5.99 9.13 11.38
N GLY A 114 -5.27 10.14 11.90
CA GLY A 114 -5.31 10.50 13.31
C GLY A 114 -4.67 9.50 14.26
N ASN A 115 -4.02 8.45 13.77
CA ASN A 115 -3.53 7.35 14.60
C ASN A 115 -2.02 7.38 14.89
N GLY A 116 -1.28 8.31 14.31
CA GLY A 116 0.17 8.34 14.47
C GLY A 116 0.84 7.09 13.88
N LEU A 117 1.53 6.31 14.68
CA LEU A 117 2.34 5.19 14.19
C LEU A 117 1.57 4.14 13.39
N VAL A 118 2.22 3.61 12.35
CA VAL A 118 1.82 2.34 11.73
C VAL A 118 2.24 1.24 12.70
N LYS A 119 1.28 0.42 13.13
CA LYS A 119 1.53 -0.52 14.23
C LYS A 119 2.14 -1.83 13.81
N TRP A 120 1.94 -2.25 12.56
CA TRP A 120 2.50 -3.49 12.03
C TRP A 120 2.40 -3.51 10.51
N ASN A 121 3.05 -4.52 9.89
CA ASN A 121 2.91 -4.77 8.45
C ASN A 121 1.45 -5.06 8.09
N TYR A 122 1.09 -4.77 6.85
CA TYR A 122 -0.27 -4.95 6.30
C TYR A 122 -1.32 -4.03 6.94
N THR A 123 -0.90 -2.88 7.43
CA THR A 123 -1.80 -1.75 7.67
C THR A 123 -2.23 -1.21 6.31
N LYS A 124 -3.51 -0.91 6.13
CA LYS A 124 -4.06 -0.49 4.84
C LYS A 124 -4.67 0.89 4.97
N PHE A 125 -4.53 1.70 3.91
CA PHE A 125 -5.11 3.04 3.82
C PHE A 125 -5.89 3.14 2.52
N LEU A 126 -7.19 3.42 2.60
CA LEU A 126 -8.04 3.61 1.43
C LEU A 126 -8.05 5.09 1.08
N VAL A 127 -7.83 5.40 -0.19
CA VAL A 127 -7.72 6.76 -0.72
C VAL A 127 -8.64 6.87 -1.93
N ASP A 128 -9.45 7.92 -1.97
CA ASP A 128 -10.45 8.11 -3.03
C ASP A 128 -9.82 8.52 -4.37
N ARG A 129 -10.66 8.65 -5.41
CA ARG A 129 -10.21 8.95 -6.77
C ARG A 129 -9.56 10.33 -6.90
N GLN A 130 -9.79 11.21 -5.94
CA GLN A 130 -9.21 12.55 -5.90
C GLN A 130 -7.96 12.63 -5.03
N GLY A 131 -7.52 11.50 -4.48
CA GLY A 131 -6.30 11.43 -3.67
C GLY A 131 -6.50 11.75 -2.20
N ASN A 132 -7.74 11.80 -1.71
CA ASN A 132 -8.05 12.09 -0.32
C ASN A 132 -8.19 10.81 0.49
N PHE A 133 -7.64 10.82 1.71
CA PHE A 133 -7.76 9.70 2.62
C PHE A 133 -9.23 9.45 3.01
N ILE A 134 -9.65 8.17 2.96
CA ILE A 134 -11.00 7.75 3.36
C ILE A 134 -10.97 7.01 4.71
N ARG A 135 -10.17 5.96 4.79
CA ARG A 135 -10.20 5.05 5.96
C ARG A 135 -8.89 4.28 6.11
N ARG A 136 -8.54 3.99 7.36
CA ARG A 136 -7.40 3.14 7.74
C ARG A 136 -7.90 1.83 8.31
N TYR A 137 -7.22 0.73 7.95
CA TYR A 137 -7.56 -0.62 8.42
C TYR A 137 -6.38 -1.21 9.17
N ALA A 138 -6.69 -1.91 10.26
CA ALA A 138 -5.70 -2.58 11.09
C ALA A 138 -4.97 -3.70 10.32
N PRO A 139 -3.75 -4.07 10.75
CA PRO A 139 -3.02 -5.17 10.12
C PRO A 139 -3.82 -6.46 9.99
N THR A 140 -4.61 -6.80 11.01
CA THR A 140 -5.39 -8.04 11.06
C THR A 140 -6.68 -8.01 10.24
N THR A 141 -7.09 -6.84 9.71
CA THR A 141 -8.25 -6.76 8.84
C THR A 141 -7.95 -7.49 7.54
N GLU A 142 -8.72 -8.53 7.24
CA GLU A 142 -8.51 -9.32 6.02
C GLU A 142 -8.94 -8.52 4.79
N PRO A 143 -8.26 -8.71 3.64
CA PRO A 143 -8.64 -8.01 2.40
C PRO A 143 -10.11 -8.19 2.03
N ALA A 144 -10.68 -9.39 2.23
CA ALA A 144 -12.08 -9.65 1.92
C ALA A 144 -13.03 -8.73 2.71
N ASP A 145 -12.64 -8.31 3.92
CA ASP A 145 -13.47 -7.45 4.77
C ASP A 145 -13.44 -5.98 4.31
N ILE A 146 -12.57 -5.63 3.38
CA ILE A 146 -12.47 -4.29 2.81
C ILE A 146 -13.31 -4.16 1.53
N GLU A 147 -13.71 -5.27 0.93
CA GLU A 147 -14.35 -5.28 -0.38
C GLU A 147 -15.60 -4.39 -0.45
N ALA A 148 -16.43 -4.39 0.58
CA ALA A 148 -17.65 -3.57 0.61
C ALA A 148 -17.31 -2.07 0.52
N ASP A 149 -16.27 -1.62 1.23
CA ASP A 149 -15.83 -0.23 1.18
C ASP A 149 -15.27 0.13 -0.19
N ILE A 150 -14.60 -0.81 -0.85
CA ILE A 150 -14.11 -0.61 -2.22
C ILE A 150 -15.30 -0.40 -3.16
N GLN A 151 -16.30 -1.27 -3.11
CA GLN A 151 -17.50 -1.16 -3.94
C GLN A 151 -18.25 0.16 -3.71
N ASP A 152 -18.33 0.61 -2.47
CA ASP A 152 -19.03 1.84 -2.12
C ASP A 152 -18.32 3.10 -2.62
N ASN A 153 -17.04 3.03 -2.95
CA ASN A 153 -16.23 4.18 -3.34
C ASN A 153 -15.74 4.14 -4.80
N LEU A 154 -16.15 3.16 -5.56
CA LEU A 154 -15.81 3.06 -6.99
C LEU A 154 -16.53 4.06 -7.88
#